data_3e5b131b81f7e13d10aba32ec2b847d3
#
_entry.id   3e5b131b81f7e13d10aba32ec2b847d3
#
_cell.length_a   1.000
_cell.length_b   1.000
_cell.length_c   1.000
_cell.angle_alpha   90.00
_cell.angle_beta   90.00
_cell.angle_gamma   90.00
#
_symmetry.space_group_name_H-M   'P 1'
#
loop_
_entity.id
_entity.type
_entity.pdbx_description
1 polymer ?
#
loop_
_entity_poly.entity_id
_entity_poly.type
_entity_poly.pdbx_seq_one_letter_code
_entity_poly.pdbx_strand_id
1 'polypeptide(L)'
;MNTIVVKNDTMRFYSTPVPVPVGGSQWSKIFFMFSDEWEDLRKIAQFRQGELKRNVDIDANNFCYVPNEMLPDMCGELSIVGYPQDTASAVIATANSLRLNFVQGFESGGDPAVPPTPDLYQKLLKEFAGSGGGTAYTIGHGLKLDAETNTLSVDTSDKMEQDNTLPITSAAVYVEVGNINALLKTI
;
A
#
# COMPACT_ATOMS: atom_id res chain seq x y z
N MET A 1 -13.50 26.55 1.57
CA MET A 1 -12.41 25.57 1.67
C MET A 1 -11.51 25.97 2.83
N ASN A 2 -11.19 25.04 3.72
CA ASN A 2 -10.26 25.29 4.82
C ASN A 2 -8.83 25.24 4.33
N THR A 3 -8.01 26.17 4.82
CA THR A 3 -6.56 26.15 4.62
C THR A 3 -5.89 25.97 5.97
N ILE A 4 -4.98 25.01 6.07
CA ILE A 4 -4.27 24.67 7.30
C ILE A 4 -2.77 24.87 7.09
N VAL A 5 -2.14 25.59 8.01
CA VAL A 5 -0.69 25.76 8.03
C VAL A 5 -0.10 24.70 8.94
N VAL A 6 0.87 23.98 8.44
CA VAL A 6 1.63 22.95 9.16
C VAL A 6 3.07 23.41 9.26
N LYS A 7 3.51 23.70 10.47
CA LYS A 7 4.89 24.14 10.73
C LYS A 7 5.47 23.33 11.88
N ASN A 8 6.57 22.63 11.64
CA ASN A 8 7.15 21.66 12.55
C ASN A 8 6.07 20.61 12.94
N ASP A 9 5.77 20.49 14.22
CA ASP A 9 4.77 19.60 14.81
C ASP A 9 3.42 20.26 15.07
N THR A 10 3.21 21.49 14.56
CA THR A 10 2.04 22.31 14.88
C THR A 10 1.17 22.55 13.64
N MET A 11 -0.13 22.33 13.79
CA MET A 11 -1.14 22.70 12.80
C MET A 11 -2.02 23.83 13.34
N ARG A 12 -2.40 24.72 12.43
CA ARG A 12 -3.37 25.78 12.72
C ARG A 12 -4.15 26.16 11.47
N PHE A 13 -5.35 26.66 11.62
CA PHE A 13 -6.07 27.26 10.51
C PHE A 13 -5.38 28.55 10.07
N TYR A 14 -5.29 28.75 8.75
CA TYR A 14 -4.80 29.99 8.16
C TYR A 14 -5.78 31.14 8.37
N SER A 15 -7.09 30.85 8.29
CA SER A 15 -8.18 31.77 8.49
C SER A 15 -9.23 31.18 9.43
N THR A 16 -10.30 31.88 9.69
CA THR A 16 -11.45 31.36 10.45
C THR A 16 -11.92 30.04 9.83
N PRO A 17 -12.01 28.95 10.62
CA PRO A 17 -12.42 27.65 10.09
C PRO A 17 -13.88 27.70 9.61
N VAL A 18 -14.09 27.12 8.45
CA VAL A 18 -15.42 26.97 7.85
C VAL A 18 -15.90 25.54 8.10
N PRO A 19 -17.17 25.33 8.49
CA PRO A 19 -17.73 23.99 8.58
C PRO A 19 -17.53 23.20 7.29
N VAL A 20 -17.23 21.91 7.41
CA VAL A 20 -16.92 21.03 6.30
C VAL A 20 -18.16 20.21 5.95
N PRO A 21 -18.77 20.38 4.76
CA PRO A 21 -19.89 19.56 4.34
C PRO A 21 -19.43 18.13 4.11
N VAL A 22 -20.20 17.16 4.62
CA VAL A 22 -19.99 15.72 4.48
C VAL A 22 -21.29 15.04 4.03
N GLY A 23 -21.19 13.80 3.59
CA GLY A 23 -22.35 13.07 3.07
C GLY A 23 -22.69 13.44 1.63
N GLY A 24 -22.29 12.68 0.67
CA GLY A 24 -22.76 12.75 -0.71
C GLY A 24 -21.84 13.39 -1.76
N SER A 25 -20.73 14.02 -1.41
CA SER A 25 -19.83 14.52 -2.46
C SER A 25 -18.35 14.50 -2.08
N GLN A 26 -17.52 14.07 -3.01
CA GLN A 26 -16.05 14.13 -2.92
C GLN A 26 -15.50 15.56 -3.16
N TRP A 27 -16.30 16.60 -2.90
CA TRP A 27 -15.92 17.97 -3.19
C TRP A 27 -15.29 18.69 -2.00
N SER A 28 -15.46 18.15 -0.80
CA SER A 28 -14.88 18.76 0.39
C SER A 28 -13.38 18.49 0.45
N LYS A 29 -12.61 19.54 0.20
CA LYS A 29 -11.15 19.51 0.21
C LYS A 29 -10.59 20.40 1.29
N ILE A 30 -9.46 20.01 1.84
CA ILE A 30 -8.61 20.81 2.71
C ILE A 30 -7.29 21.06 2.00
N PHE A 31 -6.84 22.29 2.01
CA PHE A 31 -5.53 22.68 1.50
C PHE A 31 -4.54 22.83 2.64
N PHE A 32 -3.32 22.35 2.46
CA PHE A 32 -2.26 22.45 3.44
C PHE A 32 -1.11 23.30 2.95
N MET A 33 -0.57 24.10 3.83
CA MET A 33 0.68 24.85 3.63
C MET A 33 1.72 24.24 4.57
N PHE A 34 2.65 23.51 4.03
CA PHE A 34 3.72 22.87 4.79
C PHE A 34 4.95 23.75 4.84
N SER A 35 5.67 23.72 5.96
CA SER A 35 7.04 24.24 6.03
C SER A 35 8.04 23.25 5.45
N ASP A 36 9.26 23.72 5.21
CA ASP A 36 10.31 23.00 4.47
C ASP A 36 10.63 21.62 5.05
N GLU A 37 10.45 21.43 6.37
CA GLU A 37 10.69 20.15 7.04
C GLU A 37 9.79 19.00 6.56
N TRP A 38 8.69 19.36 5.87
CA TRP A 38 7.71 18.41 5.33
C TRP A 38 7.90 18.15 3.83
N GLU A 39 8.86 18.80 3.16
CA GLU A 39 8.94 18.83 1.69
C GLU A 39 9.14 17.43 1.11
N ASP A 40 10.08 16.67 1.63
CA ASP A 40 10.44 15.34 1.11
C ASP A 40 9.64 14.19 1.77
N LEU A 41 8.60 14.50 2.51
CA LEU A 41 7.80 13.50 3.18
C LEU A 41 6.53 13.16 2.37
N ARG A 42 6.19 11.86 2.33
CA ARG A 42 4.84 11.42 2.03
C ARG A 42 3.93 11.80 3.19
N LYS A 43 2.88 12.53 2.91
CA LYS A 43 2.01 13.14 3.91
C LYS A 43 0.66 12.46 3.92
N ILE A 44 0.20 12.07 5.10
CA ILE A 44 -1.08 11.38 5.30
C ILE A 44 -1.91 12.17 6.30
N ALA A 45 -3.10 12.55 5.88
CA ALA A 45 -4.10 13.13 6.75
C ALA A 45 -4.86 12.01 7.49
N GLN A 46 -4.92 12.09 8.80
CA GLN A 46 -5.63 11.16 9.66
C GLN A 46 -6.87 11.84 10.20
N PHE A 47 -8.04 11.39 9.77
CA PHE A 47 -9.34 11.85 10.27
C PHE A 47 -9.83 10.89 11.35
N ARG A 48 -10.33 11.45 12.43
CA ARG A 48 -10.92 10.70 13.53
C ARG A 48 -12.22 11.34 13.99
N GLN A 49 -13.25 10.52 14.18
CA GLN A 49 -14.53 10.92 14.73
C GLN A 49 -15.11 9.77 15.56
N GLY A 50 -15.00 9.85 16.87
CA GLY A 50 -15.28 8.71 17.75
C GLY A 50 -14.38 7.52 17.43
N GLU A 51 -14.98 6.40 17.13
CA GLU A 51 -14.27 5.16 16.74
C GLU A 51 -13.90 5.14 15.24
N LEU A 52 -14.51 5.99 14.44
CA LEU A 52 -14.20 6.07 13.01
C LEU A 52 -12.84 6.72 12.82
N LYS A 53 -11.95 6.03 12.08
CA LYS A 53 -10.64 6.52 11.68
C LYS A 53 -10.46 6.33 10.18
N ARG A 54 -9.95 7.34 9.50
CA ARG A 54 -9.62 7.28 8.07
C ARG A 54 -8.29 7.96 7.82
N ASN A 55 -7.46 7.29 7.03
CA ASN A 55 -6.19 7.81 6.58
C ASN A 55 -6.29 8.12 5.09
N VAL A 56 -5.99 9.35 4.71
CA VAL A 56 -6.11 9.83 3.34
C VAL A 56 -4.80 10.45 2.91
N ASP A 57 -4.31 10.08 1.74
CA ASP A 57 -3.11 10.69 1.17
C ASP A 57 -3.35 12.19 0.89
N ILE A 58 -2.36 13.00 1.18
CA ILE A 58 -2.28 14.38 0.74
C ILE A 58 -1.58 14.37 -0.62
N ASP A 59 -2.22 14.92 -1.64
CA ASP A 59 -1.71 14.91 -2.99
C ASP A 59 -0.50 15.84 -3.19
N ALA A 60 0.12 15.75 -4.38
CA ALA A 60 1.28 16.58 -4.73
C ALA A 60 0.98 18.10 -4.75
N ASN A 61 -0.29 18.49 -4.81
CA ASN A 61 -0.73 19.87 -4.73
C ASN A 61 -1.11 20.28 -3.31
N ASN A 62 -0.80 19.45 -2.32
CA ASN A 62 -1.12 19.64 -0.91
C ASN A 62 -2.63 19.69 -0.59
N PHE A 63 -3.44 18.96 -1.35
CA PHE A 63 -4.86 18.80 -1.07
C PHE A 63 -5.16 17.42 -0.48
N CYS A 64 -6.14 17.39 0.37
CA CYS A 64 -6.74 16.17 0.90
C CYS A 64 -8.26 16.25 0.76
N TYR A 65 -8.88 15.14 0.33
CA TYR A 65 -10.33 15.01 0.38
C TYR A 65 -10.78 14.60 1.78
N VAL A 66 -11.87 15.21 2.23
CA VAL A 66 -12.49 14.78 3.49
C VAL A 66 -13.25 13.48 3.25
N PRO A 67 -13.07 12.45 4.09
CA PRO A 67 -13.79 11.19 3.95
C PRO A 67 -15.32 11.39 4.01
N ASN A 68 -16.03 10.75 3.09
CA ASN A 68 -17.48 10.85 3.00
C ASN A 68 -18.22 10.20 4.17
N GLU A 69 -17.53 9.29 4.87
CA GLU A 69 -18.08 8.56 6.02
C GLU A 69 -18.10 9.38 7.32
N MET A 70 -17.52 10.57 7.32
CA MET A 70 -17.63 11.48 8.46
C MET A 70 -19.08 11.86 8.69
N LEU A 71 -19.52 11.76 9.92
CA LEU A 71 -20.90 12.05 10.30
C LEU A 71 -21.13 13.57 10.39
N PRO A 72 -22.22 14.08 9.83
CA PRO A 72 -22.59 15.49 9.96
C PRO A 72 -22.94 15.83 11.41
N ASP A 73 -22.92 17.13 11.71
CA ASP A 73 -23.28 17.71 13.00
C ASP A 73 -22.44 17.20 14.19
N MET A 74 -21.30 16.59 13.88
CA MET A 74 -20.32 16.14 14.85
C MET A 74 -18.96 16.75 14.57
N CYS A 75 -18.18 16.93 15.64
CA CYS A 75 -16.79 17.34 15.50
C CYS A 75 -15.90 16.11 15.25
N GLY A 76 -14.93 16.29 14.40
CA GLY A 76 -13.84 15.33 14.25
C GLY A 76 -12.49 15.97 14.50
N GLU A 77 -11.48 15.14 14.56
CA GLU A 77 -10.08 15.53 14.69
C GLU A 77 -9.34 15.21 13.39
N LEU A 78 -8.47 16.11 13.00
CA LEU A 78 -7.54 15.95 11.91
C LEU A 78 -6.13 16.03 12.44
N SER A 79 -5.30 15.05 12.14
CA SER A 79 -3.85 15.10 12.35
C SER A 79 -3.12 14.74 11.04
N ILE A 80 -1.82 15.03 10.99
CA ILE A 80 -1.00 14.70 9.82
C ILE A 80 0.21 13.92 10.30
N VAL A 81 0.55 12.88 9.55
CA VAL A 81 1.79 12.13 9.74
C VAL A 81 2.61 12.17 8.45
N GLY A 82 3.92 12.28 8.60
CA GLY A 82 4.90 12.30 7.52
C GLY A 82 5.77 11.05 7.56
N TYR A 83 5.96 10.43 6.39
CA TYR A 83 6.82 9.27 6.20
C TYR A 83 7.91 9.60 5.18
N PRO A 84 9.12 9.03 5.28
CA PRO A 84 10.11 9.10 4.23
C PRO A 84 9.54 8.50 2.94
N GLN A 85 9.93 9.03 1.79
CA GLN A 85 9.46 8.49 0.50
C GLN A 85 10.01 7.08 0.23
N ASP A 86 11.21 6.78 0.74
CA ASP A 86 11.95 5.55 0.42
C ASP A 86 11.74 4.40 1.42
N THR A 87 11.16 4.66 2.57
CA THR A 87 10.95 3.63 3.60
C THR A 87 9.59 3.76 4.25
N ALA A 88 8.74 2.74 4.07
CA ALA A 88 7.38 2.70 4.61
C ALA A 88 7.32 2.50 6.15
N SER A 89 8.44 2.46 6.86
CA SER A 89 8.50 1.83 8.19
C SER A 89 8.62 2.77 9.39
N ALA A 90 8.88 4.06 9.20
CA ALA A 90 9.00 4.98 10.34
C ALA A 90 8.25 6.29 10.09
N VAL A 91 7.37 6.66 11.00
CA VAL A 91 6.82 8.02 11.08
C VAL A 91 7.95 8.96 11.48
N ILE A 92 8.27 9.95 10.64
CA ILE A 92 9.31 10.95 10.94
C ILE A 92 8.70 12.19 11.58
N ALA A 93 7.51 12.58 11.11
CA ALA A 93 6.87 13.80 11.58
C ALA A 93 5.41 13.53 11.90
N THR A 94 4.93 14.10 13.00
CA THR A 94 3.54 14.09 13.41
C THR A 94 3.15 15.48 13.86
N ALA A 95 2.13 16.05 13.25
CA ALA A 95 1.57 17.30 13.69
C ALA A 95 0.47 17.07 14.75
N ASN A 96 0.24 18.08 15.59
CA ASN A 96 -0.85 18.07 16.56
C ASN A 96 -2.21 17.90 15.86
N SER A 97 -3.27 17.58 16.61
CA SER A 97 -4.61 17.49 16.04
C SER A 97 -5.30 18.85 15.97
N LEU A 98 -6.11 19.05 14.92
CA LEU A 98 -7.05 20.16 14.77
C LEU A 98 -8.47 19.64 14.78
N ARG A 99 -9.36 20.40 15.40
CA ARG A 99 -10.78 20.08 15.42
C ARG A 99 -11.47 20.64 14.18
N LEU A 100 -12.22 19.76 13.50
CA LEU A 100 -13.06 20.10 12.36
C LEU A 100 -14.54 19.94 12.73
N ASN A 101 -15.36 20.87 12.27
CA ASN A 101 -16.81 20.78 12.39
C ASN A 101 -17.37 20.27 11.07
N PHE A 102 -18.05 19.13 11.11
CA PHE A 102 -18.73 18.55 9.97
C PHE A 102 -20.20 18.97 9.98
N VAL A 103 -20.74 19.28 8.82
CA VAL A 103 -22.14 19.65 8.63
C VAL A 103 -22.75 18.80 7.52
N GLN A 104 -24.06 18.62 7.56
CA GLN A 104 -24.77 17.94 6.49
C GLN A 104 -24.53 18.65 5.16
N GLY A 105 -24.03 17.93 4.17
CA GLY A 105 -24.01 18.37 2.78
C GLY A 105 -25.42 18.32 2.18
N PHE A 106 -25.62 18.96 1.05
CA PHE A 106 -26.87 18.85 0.33
C PHE A 106 -26.97 17.46 -0.32
N GLU A 107 -27.89 16.65 0.14
CA GLU A 107 -28.28 15.39 -0.50
C GLU A 107 -29.40 15.66 -1.50
N SER A 108 -29.14 15.48 -2.78
CA SER A 108 -30.19 15.34 -3.78
C SER A 108 -30.73 13.92 -3.67
N GLY A 109 -31.79 13.71 -2.93
CA GLY A 109 -32.44 12.45 -2.58
C GLY A 109 -32.18 11.27 -3.52
N GLY A 110 -31.46 10.30 -3.01
CA GLY A 110 -31.06 9.06 -3.67
C GLY A 110 -29.83 8.47 -2.99
N ASP A 111 -29.62 7.16 -3.09
CA ASP A 111 -28.41 6.53 -2.60
C ASP A 111 -27.19 7.19 -3.25
N PRO A 112 -26.20 7.66 -2.46
CA PRO A 112 -25.02 8.26 -3.02
C PRO A 112 -24.30 7.22 -3.87
N ALA A 113 -24.20 7.47 -5.16
CA ALA A 113 -23.47 6.64 -6.10
C ALA A 113 -21.95 6.72 -5.91
N VAL A 114 -21.49 7.27 -4.80
CA VAL A 114 -20.08 7.47 -4.52
C VAL A 114 -19.61 6.35 -3.59
N PRO A 115 -18.66 5.53 -4.03
CA PRO A 115 -18.11 4.50 -3.15
C PRO A 115 -17.45 5.14 -1.93
N PRO A 116 -17.42 4.45 -0.78
CA PRO A 116 -16.74 4.91 0.42
C PRO A 116 -15.31 5.34 0.12
N THR A 117 -14.83 6.36 0.81
CA THR A 117 -13.43 6.80 0.69
C THR A 117 -12.50 5.66 1.11
N PRO A 118 -11.63 5.15 0.23
CA PRO A 118 -10.74 4.05 0.57
C PRO A 118 -9.82 4.46 1.71
N ASP A 119 -9.79 3.67 2.77
CA ASP A 119 -8.74 3.78 3.77
C ASP A 119 -7.39 3.42 3.13
N LEU A 120 -6.34 4.18 3.45
CA LEU A 120 -5.01 3.96 2.90
C LEU A 120 -4.51 2.53 3.19
N TYR A 121 -4.81 1.99 4.38
CA TYR A 121 -4.45 0.63 4.73
C TYR A 121 -5.15 -0.40 3.84
N GLN A 122 -6.46 -0.22 3.58
CA GLN A 122 -7.20 -1.09 2.67
C GLN A 122 -6.73 -0.96 1.22
N LYS A 123 -6.33 0.25 0.80
CA LYS A 123 -5.73 0.46 -0.52
C LYS A 123 -4.41 -0.29 -0.65
N LEU A 124 -3.54 -0.18 0.34
CA LEU A 124 -2.29 -0.94 0.39
C LEU A 124 -2.53 -2.45 0.39
N LEU A 125 -3.48 -2.95 1.21
CA LEU A 125 -3.85 -4.36 1.20
C LEU A 125 -4.32 -4.83 -0.18
N LYS A 126 -5.11 -4.03 -0.90
CA LYS A 126 -5.55 -4.35 -2.26
C LYS A 126 -4.41 -4.33 -3.27
N GLU A 127 -3.50 -3.36 -3.15
CA GLU A 127 -2.30 -3.30 -3.98
C GLU A 127 -1.40 -4.51 -3.74
N PHE A 128 -1.21 -4.91 -2.48
CA PHE A 128 -0.46 -6.12 -2.13
C PHE A 128 -1.18 -7.41 -2.58
N ALA A 129 -2.49 -7.51 -2.41
CA ALA A 129 -3.25 -8.66 -2.86
C ALA A 129 -3.36 -8.74 -4.39
N GLY A 130 -3.45 -7.60 -5.07
CA GLY A 130 -3.49 -7.52 -6.54
C GLY A 130 -2.13 -7.74 -7.21
N SER A 131 -1.04 -7.45 -6.51
CA SER A 131 0.32 -7.70 -6.99
C SER A 131 0.86 -9.09 -6.59
N GLY A 132 0.01 -9.94 -6.02
CA GLY A 132 0.41 -11.32 -5.69
C GLY A 132 1.49 -11.42 -4.62
N GLY A 133 1.58 -10.44 -3.69
CA GLY A 133 2.47 -10.52 -2.53
C GLY A 133 3.95 -10.69 -2.83
N GLY A 134 4.43 -10.18 -3.93
CA GLY A 134 5.83 -10.25 -4.35
C GLY A 134 5.93 -9.90 -5.84
N THR A 135 7.04 -9.35 -6.26
CA THR A 135 7.37 -9.25 -7.67
C THR A 135 7.01 -10.56 -8.35
N ALA A 136 6.15 -10.54 -9.37
CA ALA A 136 5.87 -11.72 -10.17
C ALA A 136 7.19 -12.15 -10.84
N TYR A 137 7.91 -13.03 -10.18
CA TYR A 137 9.12 -13.61 -10.77
C TYR A 137 8.68 -14.50 -11.92
N THR A 138 9.18 -14.22 -13.09
CA THR A 138 9.12 -15.19 -14.18
C THR A 138 10.04 -16.33 -13.80
N ILE A 139 9.45 -17.49 -13.55
CA ILE A 139 10.23 -18.70 -13.22
C ILE A 139 10.98 -19.11 -14.47
N GLY A 140 12.29 -18.99 -14.40
CA GLY A 140 13.18 -19.34 -15.50
C GLY A 140 13.32 -20.86 -15.65
N HIS A 141 13.98 -21.27 -16.73
CA HIS A 141 14.31 -22.66 -17.01
C HIS A 141 15.10 -23.28 -15.84
N GLY A 142 14.75 -24.48 -15.45
CA GLY A 142 15.41 -25.22 -14.36
C GLY A 142 14.86 -24.91 -12.96
N LEU A 143 13.80 -24.11 -12.86
CA LEU A 143 13.08 -23.85 -11.61
C LEU A 143 11.62 -24.29 -11.74
N LYS A 144 11.06 -24.81 -10.66
CA LYS A 144 9.67 -25.24 -10.54
C LYS A 144 9.03 -24.65 -9.33
N LEU A 145 7.86 -24.02 -9.52
CA LEU A 145 7.02 -23.53 -8.43
C LEU A 145 5.89 -24.52 -8.17
N ASP A 146 5.79 -24.96 -6.94
CA ASP A 146 4.61 -25.65 -6.44
C ASP A 146 3.59 -24.60 -6.01
N ALA A 147 2.48 -24.51 -6.75
CA ALA A 147 1.43 -23.52 -6.52
C ALA A 147 0.60 -23.80 -5.25
N GLU A 148 0.58 -25.03 -4.76
CA GLU A 148 -0.18 -25.42 -3.56
C GLU A 148 0.60 -25.06 -2.29
N THR A 149 1.91 -25.30 -2.30
CA THR A 149 2.78 -25.06 -1.14
C THR A 149 3.57 -23.75 -1.22
N ASN A 150 3.49 -23.02 -2.34
CA ASN A 150 4.29 -21.84 -2.63
C ASN A 150 5.80 -22.07 -2.49
N THR A 151 6.25 -23.28 -2.79
CA THR A 151 7.65 -23.67 -2.67
C THR A 151 8.34 -23.61 -4.03
N LEU A 152 9.43 -22.87 -4.10
CA LEU A 152 10.31 -22.85 -5.27
C LEU A 152 11.38 -23.93 -5.12
N SER A 153 11.48 -24.81 -6.10
CA SER A 153 12.47 -25.89 -6.14
C SER A 153 13.24 -25.87 -7.46
N VAL A 154 14.38 -26.54 -7.47
CA VAL A 154 15.14 -26.77 -8.70
C VAL A 154 14.46 -27.93 -9.44
N ASP A 155 14.09 -27.69 -10.69
CA ASP A 155 13.58 -28.77 -11.57
C ASP A 155 14.77 -29.57 -12.08
N THR A 156 14.86 -30.82 -11.66
CA THR A 156 15.99 -31.71 -11.97
C THR A 156 15.53 -32.91 -12.74
N SER A 157 16.40 -33.43 -13.62
CA SER A 157 16.17 -34.70 -14.31
C SER A 157 16.92 -35.87 -13.60
N ASP A 158 16.22 -36.98 -13.45
CA ASP A 158 16.77 -38.21 -12.91
C ASP A 158 17.35 -39.11 -14.01
N LYS A 159 17.37 -38.62 -15.27
CA LYS A 159 17.92 -39.36 -16.42
C LYS A 159 18.88 -38.51 -17.22
N MET A 160 19.95 -39.10 -17.69
CA MET A 160 20.86 -38.49 -18.66
C MET A 160 20.34 -38.76 -20.07
N GLU A 161 19.80 -37.72 -20.73
CA GLU A 161 19.29 -37.77 -22.09
C GLU A 161 20.03 -36.76 -22.97
N GLN A 162 20.16 -37.03 -24.26
CA GLN A 162 21.01 -36.25 -25.17
C GLN A 162 20.62 -34.76 -25.22
N ASP A 163 19.33 -34.47 -25.16
CA ASP A 163 18.80 -33.09 -25.30
C ASP A 163 18.29 -32.52 -23.97
N ASN A 164 18.71 -33.12 -22.84
CA ASN A 164 18.31 -32.63 -21.53
C ASN A 164 19.01 -31.32 -21.18
N THR A 165 18.22 -30.29 -20.92
CA THR A 165 18.69 -28.95 -20.52
C THR A 165 18.48 -28.66 -19.03
N LEU A 166 17.88 -29.60 -18.28
CA LEU A 166 17.69 -29.48 -16.84
C LEU A 166 18.94 -29.94 -16.07
N PRO A 167 19.18 -29.40 -14.87
CA PRO A 167 20.18 -29.95 -13.97
C PRO A 167 19.94 -31.44 -13.70
N ILE A 168 20.98 -32.22 -13.69
CA ILE A 168 20.91 -33.66 -13.46
C ILE A 168 21.18 -33.95 -11.99
N THR A 169 20.44 -34.88 -11.40
CA THR A 169 20.68 -35.31 -10.02
C THR A 169 22.00 -36.06 -9.89
N SER A 170 22.68 -35.96 -8.75
CA SER A 170 23.89 -36.72 -8.47
C SER A 170 23.65 -38.22 -8.50
N ALA A 171 22.43 -38.68 -8.22
CA ALA A 171 22.03 -40.08 -8.30
C ALA A 171 22.04 -40.58 -9.76
N ALA A 172 21.50 -39.79 -10.69
CA ALA A 172 21.52 -40.13 -12.12
C ALA A 172 22.95 -40.24 -12.65
N VAL A 173 23.80 -39.27 -12.29
CA VAL A 173 25.24 -39.32 -12.66
C VAL A 173 25.93 -40.54 -12.08
N TYR A 174 25.67 -40.90 -10.83
CA TYR A 174 26.26 -42.06 -10.17
C TYR A 174 25.89 -43.35 -10.87
N VAL A 175 24.64 -43.53 -11.29
CA VAL A 175 24.16 -44.71 -12.02
C VAL A 175 24.88 -44.84 -13.36
N GLU A 176 24.99 -43.78 -14.14
CA GLU A 176 25.63 -43.81 -15.45
C GLU A 176 27.14 -44.06 -15.35
N VAL A 177 27.84 -43.47 -14.40
CA VAL A 177 29.24 -43.73 -14.13
C VAL A 177 29.45 -45.20 -13.69
N GLY A 178 28.51 -45.75 -12.89
CA GLY A 178 28.49 -47.15 -12.50
C GLY A 178 28.36 -48.10 -13.69
N ASN A 179 27.43 -47.77 -14.61
CA ASN A 179 27.23 -48.51 -15.86
C ASN A 179 28.48 -48.51 -16.75
N ILE A 180 29.12 -47.35 -16.92
CA ILE A 180 30.38 -47.22 -17.68
C ILE A 180 31.48 -48.07 -17.03
N ASN A 181 31.64 -48.01 -15.72
CA ASN A 181 32.63 -48.79 -15.01
C ASN A 181 32.37 -50.31 -15.12
N ALA A 182 31.10 -50.73 -15.15
CA ALA A 182 30.73 -52.11 -15.36
C ALA A 182 31.09 -52.58 -16.78
N LEU A 183 30.81 -51.76 -17.80
CA LEU A 183 31.17 -52.05 -19.20
C LEU A 183 32.67 -52.13 -19.40
N LEU A 184 33.46 -51.26 -18.82
CA LEU A 184 34.92 -51.24 -18.92
C LEU A 184 35.59 -52.50 -18.30
N LYS A 185 34.91 -53.15 -17.34
CA LYS A 185 35.41 -54.42 -16.77
C LYS A 185 35.18 -55.66 -17.66
N THR A 186 34.38 -55.52 -18.70
CA THR A 186 34.02 -56.58 -19.62
C THR A 186 34.85 -56.58 -20.89
N ILE A 187 35.71 -55.58 -21.07
CA ILE A 187 36.68 -55.42 -22.13
C ILE A 187 38.04 -55.90 -21.62
#